data_dac56fcd910e6b1b4bc2b7a9699c9352
#
_entry.id   dac56fcd910e6b1b4bc2b7a9699c9352
#
_cell.length_a   1.000
_cell.length_b   1.000
_cell.length_c   1.000
_cell.angle_alpha   90.00
_cell.angle_beta   90.00
_cell.angle_gamma   90.00
#
_symmetry.space_group_name_H-M   'P 1'
#
loop_
_entity.id
_entity.type
_entity.pdbx_description
1 polymer ?
#
loop_
_entity_poly.entity_id
_entity_poly.type
_entity_poly.pdbx_seq_one_letter_code
_entity_poly.pdbx_strand_id
1 'polypeptide(L)'
;ACLVGSEMCIRDSNTLKLSKAFLEGILEIHKDAEIRQLNLSEKKIAPCRGCFACWNKTPGKCVMTDDMQEGIEGELWADLMIWSFPLYYFSVPGLLKNFIDRQLPMNLPFMEEQEGQTGSGGHPSRYDMSGKRHLLISTCGFYTAKNNYDSVTKLFDHVCGAGQYESIFCGQGELFRVPELKARTDEYLECVRQAGREYAQKQAISEDTKEKLRELLYPRDVFEKMADASWGVEKNSGEKEDPVLTFTRQMAALYNKDSFDQK
;
A
#
# COMPACT_ATOMS: atom_id res chain seq x y z
N ALA A 1 5.41 -8.04 -13.14
CA ALA A 1 5.22 -7.19 -11.94
C ALA A 1 5.39 -7.98 -10.66
N CYS A 2 5.92 -7.38 -9.62
CA CYS A 2 5.95 -7.96 -8.28
C CYS A 2 5.05 -7.13 -7.34
N LEU A 3 4.04 -7.77 -6.75
CA LEU A 3 3.18 -7.17 -5.75
C LEU A 3 3.69 -7.53 -4.35
N VAL A 4 4.23 -6.56 -3.64
CA VAL A 4 4.59 -6.71 -2.22
C VAL A 4 3.45 -6.20 -1.36
N GLY A 5 2.79 -7.09 -0.65
CA GLY A 5 1.67 -6.78 0.24
C GLY A 5 2.04 -7.01 1.71
N SER A 6 1.70 -6.08 2.58
CA SER A 6 1.98 -6.15 4.03
C SER A 6 0.73 -6.36 4.88
N GLU A 7 -0.34 -6.88 4.30
CA GLU A 7 -1.64 -6.94 4.94
C GLU A 7 -1.79 -8.17 5.83
N MET A 8 -2.25 -7.97 7.07
CA MET A 8 -2.42 -9.04 8.05
C MET A 8 -3.62 -9.97 7.76
N CYS A 9 -4.60 -9.52 6.96
CA CYS A 9 -5.77 -10.30 6.57
C CYS A 9 -5.92 -10.31 5.05
N ILE A 10 -5.42 -11.35 4.38
CA ILE A 10 -5.27 -11.42 2.94
C ILE A 10 -6.57 -11.57 2.17
N ARG A 11 -7.56 -12.25 2.73
CA ARG A 11 -8.77 -12.61 1.95
C ARG A 11 -9.68 -11.43 1.65
N ASP A 12 -9.76 -10.44 2.54
CA ASP A 12 -10.71 -9.32 2.45
C ASP A 12 -10.03 -7.93 2.60
N SER A 13 -8.74 -7.83 2.31
CA SER A 13 -8.03 -6.57 2.42
C SER A 13 -8.53 -5.54 1.41
N ASN A 14 -8.87 -4.37 1.92
CA ASN A 14 -9.35 -3.24 1.12
C ASN A 14 -8.29 -2.79 0.11
N THR A 15 -7.03 -2.67 0.54
CA THR A 15 -5.93 -2.25 -0.32
C THR A 15 -5.64 -3.30 -1.40
N LEU A 16 -5.76 -4.58 -1.08
CA LEU A 16 -5.57 -5.65 -2.07
C LEU A 16 -6.63 -5.61 -3.18
N LYS A 17 -7.88 -5.18 -2.88
CA LYS A 17 -8.91 -4.98 -3.90
C LYS A 17 -8.47 -3.92 -4.92
N LEU A 18 -7.89 -2.81 -4.47
CA LEU A 18 -7.34 -1.78 -5.34
C LEU A 18 -6.18 -2.34 -6.18
N SER A 19 -5.25 -3.05 -5.54
CA SER A 19 -4.09 -3.62 -6.24
C SER A 19 -4.49 -4.64 -7.30
N LYS A 20 -5.49 -5.47 -7.01
CA LYS A 20 -6.06 -6.41 -7.98
C LYS A 20 -6.72 -5.69 -9.16
N ALA A 21 -7.53 -4.67 -8.91
CA ALA A 21 -8.16 -3.88 -9.97
C ALA A 21 -7.11 -3.20 -10.87
N PHE A 22 -6.03 -2.67 -10.30
CA PHE A 22 -4.93 -2.11 -11.06
C PHE A 22 -4.24 -3.16 -11.94
N LEU A 23 -3.93 -4.33 -11.38
CA LEU A 23 -3.32 -5.44 -12.11
C LEU A 23 -4.23 -5.99 -13.20
N GLU A 24 -5.54 -6.06 -12.97
CA GLU A 24 -6.52 -6.40 -14.01
C GLU A 24 -6.43 -5.45 -15.20
N GLY A 25 -6.33 -4.13 -14.94
CA GLY A 25 -6.12 -3.13 -15.98
C GLY A 25 -4.81 -3.32 -16.76
N ILE A 26 -3.72 -3.70 -16.10
CA ILE A 26 -2.46 -4.06 -16.77
C ILE A 26 -2.67 -5.30 -17.67
N LEU A 27 -3.30 -6.34 -17.15
CA LEU A 27 -3.52 -7.61 -17.88
C LEU A 27 -4.48 -7.47 -19.06
N GLU A 28 -5.37 -6.49 -19.06
CA GLU A 28 -6.21 -6.18 -20.23
C GLU A 28 -5.36 -5.71 -21.44
N ILE A 29 -4.23 -5.05 -21.18
CA ILE A 29 -3.32 -4.53 -22.21
C ILE A 29 -2.17 -5.52 -22.50
N HIS A 30 -1.53 -6.04 -21.43
CA HIS A 30 -0.44 -7.00 -21.49
C HIS A 30 -0.90 -8.35 -20.94
N LYS A 31 -1.53 -9.16 -21.78
CA LYS A 31 -2.12 -10.45 -21.40
C LYS A 31 -1.13 -11.50 -20.93
N ASP A 32 0.13 -11.34 -21.31
CA ASP A 32 1.26 -12.19 -20.98
C ASP A 32 2.10 -11.67 -19.83
N ALA A 33 1.68 -10.59 -19.15
CA ALA A 33 2.40 -10.06 -18.01
C ALA A 33 2.43 -11.08 -16.86
N GLU A 34 3.63 -11.39 -16.37
CA GLU A 34 3.81 -12.24 -15.22
C GLU A 34 3.65 -11.43 -13.91
N ILE A 35 2.92 -11.98 -12.96
CA ILE A 35 2.68 -11.37 -11.65
C ILE A 35 3.21 -12.31 -10.57
N ARG A 36 4.12 -11.81 -9.73
CA ARG A 36 4.53 -12.47 -8.48
C ARG A 36 3.96 -11.70 -7.30
N GLN A 37 3.38 -12.41 -6.36
CA GLN A 37 2.84 -11.82 -5.14
C GLN A 37 3.68 -12.26 -3.94
N LEU A 38 4.22 -11.31 -3.21
CA LEU A 38 4.92 -11.52 -1.95
C LEU A 38 4.05 -10.98 -0.81
N ASN A 39 3.43 -11.89 -0.07
CA ASN A 39 2.64 -11.54 1.09
C ASN A 39 3.51 -11.55 2.35
N LEU A 40 3.81 -10.37 2.88
CA LEU A 40 4.71 -10.24 4.03
C LEU A 40 4.15 -10.82 5.34
N SER A 41 2.83 -10.97 5.46
CA SER A 41 2.24 -11.61 6.65
C SER A 41 2.47 -13.12 6.71
N GLU A 42 2.75 -13.74 5.57
CA GLU A 42 3.08 -15.18 5.47
C GLU A 42 4.59 -15.43 5.50
N LYS A 43 5.40 -14.38 5.51
CA LYS A 43 6.87 -14.46 5.45
C LYS A 43 7.50 -14.20 6.82
N LYS A 44 8.56 -14.92 7.09
CA LYS A 44 9.39 -14.71 8.29
C LYS A 44 10.53 -13.76 7.93
N ILE A 45 10.31 -12.46 8.08
CA ILE A 45 11.32 -11.43 7.84
C ILE A 45 11.58 -10.72 9.16
N ALA A 46 12.71 -11.04 9.79
CA ALA A 46 13.09 -10.42 11.05
C ALA A 46 13.59 -8.97 10.85
N PRO A 47 13.46 -8.07 11.83
CA PRO A 47 14.02 -6.73 11.77
C PRO A 47 15.52 -6.72 11.46
N CYS A 48 15.98 -5.70 10.73
CA CYS A 48 17.39 -5.50 10.47
C CYS A 48 18.15 -5.27 11.80
N ARG A 49 19.28 -5.94 11.98
CA ARG A 49 20.13 -5.80 13.19
C ARG A 49 21.14 -4.64 13.11
N GLY A 50 21.22 -3.96 11.97
CA GLY A 50 22.21 -2.90 11.76
C GLY A 50 23.67 -3.37 11.82
N CYS A 51 23.95 -4.65 11.56
CA CYS A 51 25.28 -5.25 11.73
C CYS A 51 26.23 -4.99 10.55
N PHE A 52 25.73 -4.46 9.43
CA PHE A 52 26.45 -4.17 8.20
C PHE A 52 27.26 -5.35 7.60
N ALA A 53 27.02 -6.58 8.04
CA ALA A 53 27.70 -7.75 7.51
C ALA A 53 27.45 -7.93 5.99
N CYS A 54 26.27 -7.51 5.50
CA CYS A 54 25.91 -7.52 4.09
C CYS A 54 26.75 -6.54 3.22
N TRP A 55 27.56 -5.70 3.82
CA TRP A 55 28.50 -4.82 3.13
C TRP A 55 29.96 -5.30 3.19
N ASN A 56 30.35 -5.93 4.30
CA ASN A 56 31.75 -6.27 4.54
C ASN A 56 32.07 -7.77 4.61
N LYS A 57 31.21 -8.59 5.23
CA LYS A 57 31.45 -10.05 5.40
C LYS A 57 30.80 -10.89 4.30
N THR A 58 29.58 -10.54 3.93
CA THR A 58 28.79 -11.25 2.90
C THR A 58 28.22 -10.25 1.89
N PRO A 59 29.05 -9.56 1.09
CA PRO A 59 28.60 -8.50 0.21
C PRO A 59 27.40 -8.90 -0.65
N GLY A 60 26.32 -8.13 -0.56
CA GLY A 60 25.08 -8.38 -1.28
C GLY A 60 24.16 -9.43 -0.66
N LYS A 61 24.51 -10.03 0.51
CA LYS A 61 23.68 -11.02 1.18
C LYS A 61 23.55 -10.71 2.67
N CYS A 62 22.35 -10.84 3.20
CA CYS A 62 22.15 -10.75 4.65
C CYS A 62 22.67 -12.03 5.33
N VAL A 63 23.26 -11.88 6.52
CA VAL A 63 23.72 -13.02 7.33
C VAL A 63 22.56 -13.76 8.04
N MET A 64 21.37 -13.15 8.09
CA MET A 64 20.18 -13.80 8.63
C MET A 64 19.55 -14.66 7.54
N THR A 65 19.24 -15.91 7.92
CA THR A 65 18.57 -16.87 7.03
C THR A 65 17.08 -16.83 7.32
N ASP A 66 16.36 -16.09 6.50
CA ASP A 66 14.90 -15.97 6.54
C ASP A 66 14.38 -15.65 5.12
N ASP A 67 13.07 -15.37 4.99
CA ASP A 67 12.41 -15.22 3.69
C ASP A 67 12.77 -13.91 2.95
N MET A 68 13.65 -13.05 3.49
CA MET A 68 14.04 -11.80 2.86
C MET A 68 14.71 -11.98 1.50
N GLN A 69 15.43 -13.10 1.31
CA GLN A 69 16.11 -13.38 0.04
C GLN A 69 15.12 -13.49 -1.12
N GLU A 70 13.97 -14.14 -0.90
CA GLU A 70 12.87 -14.21 -1.90
C GLU A 70 12.34 -12.83 -2.27
N GLY A 71 12.25 -11.94 -1.28
CA GLY A 71 11.82 -10.54 -1.51
C GLY A 71 12.80 -9.78 -2.40
N ILE A 72 14.11 -9.87 -2.12
CA ILE A 72 15.16 -9.25 -2.93
C ILE A 72 15.14 -9.81 -4.37
N GLU A 73 15.00 -11.12 -4.53
CA GLU A 73 14.90 -11.76 -5.84
C GLU A 73 13.66 -11.31 -6.62
N GLY A 74 12.52 -11.15 -5.92
CA GLY A 74 11.30 -10.61 -6.51
C GLY A 74 11.46 -9.16 -7.00
N GLU A 75 12.14 -8.34 -6.23
CA GLU A 75 12.42 -6.95 -6.56
C GLU A 75 13.37 -6.83 -7.76
N LEU A 76 14.43 -7.63 -7.78
CA LEU A 76 15.37 -7.67 -8.90
C LEU A 76 14.74 -8.23 -10.18
N TRP A 77 13.82 -9.17 -10.06
CA TRP A 77 13.10 -9.76 -11.19
C TRP A 77 12.08 -8.80 -11.81
N ALA A 78 11.35 -8.03 -11.01
CA ALA A 78 10.21 -7.24 -11.49
C ALA A 78 10.65 -6.00 -12.27
N ASP A 79 9.91 -5.65 -13.34
CA ASP A 79 9.97 -4.36 -14.00
C ASP A 79 9.16 -3.30 -13.26
N LEU A 80 8.05 -3.74 -12.62
CA LEU A 80 7.18 -2.91 -11.79
C LEU A 80 7.03 -3.52 -10.40
N MET A 81 7.43 -2.77 -9.39
CA MET A 81 7.16 -3.06 -7.97
C MET A 81 5.90 -2.35 -7.52
N ILE A 82 4.91 -3.10 -7.05
CA ILE A 82 3.69 -2.55 -6.47
C ILE A 82 3.74 -2.75 -4.96
N TRP A 83 3.81 -1.65 -4.21
CA TRP A 83 3.80 -1.61 -2.76
C TRP A 83 2.35 -1.45 -2.29
N SER A 84 1.74 -2.53 -1.80
CA SER A 84 0.35 -2.58 -1.38
C SER A 84 0.26 -2.68 0.15
N PHE A 85 -0.27 -1.64 0.82
CA PHE A 85 -0.30 -1.59 2.27
C PHE A 85 -1.40 -0.65 2.80
N PRO A 86 -2.01 -0.94 3.96
CA PRO A 86 -2.84 0.02 4.66
C PRO A 86 -1.97 1.08 5.35
N LEU A 87 -2.49 2.29 5.49
CA LEU A 87 -1.84 3.32 6.29
C LEU A 87 -1.99 2.99 7.77
N TYR A 88 -0.90 2.71 8.45
CA TYR A 88 -0.88 2.45 9.89
C TYR A 88 -0.12 3.55 10.62
N TYR A 89 -0.85 4.27 11.48
CA TYR A 89 -0.32 5.37 12.29
C TYR A 89 0.51 6.37 11.46
N PHE A 90 -0.08 6.81 10.34
CA PHE A 90 0.49 7.75 9.35
C PHE A 90 1.75 7.24 8.62
N SER A 91 2.03 5.95 8.63
CA SER A 91 3.21 5.37 7.98
C SER A 91 2.90 3.98 7.40
N VAL A 92 3.94 3.30 6.95
CA VAL A 92 3.86 1.90 6.50
C VAL A 92 3.73 0.96 7.69
N PRO A 93 3.05 -0.19 7.55
CA PRO A 93 3.01 -1.24 8.57
C PRO A 93 4.40 -1.75 8.93
N GLY A 94 4.57 -2.23 10.18
CA GLY A 94 5.83 -2.74 10.69
C GLY A 94 6.46 -3.85 9.84
N LEU A 95 5.64 -4.77 9.29
CA LEU A 95 6.13 -5.81 8.37
C LEU A 95 6.77 -5.23 7.11
N LEU A 96 6.13 -4.20 6.52
CA LEU A 96 6.69 -3.53 5.35
C LEU A 96 7.95 -2.74 5.70
N LYS A 97 7.98 -2.10 6.87
CA LYS A 97 9.19 -1.40 7.35
C LYS A 97 10.36 -2.37 7.56
N ASN A 98 10.10 -3.55 8.14
CA ASN A 98 11.12 -4.59 8.25
C ASN A 98 11.66 -5.00 6.88
N PHE A 99 10.77 -5.19 5.90
CA PHE A 99 11.18 -5.52 4.53
C PHE A 99 12.06 -4.43 3.91
N ILE A 100 11.65 -3.15 4.03
CA ILE A 100 12.42 -2.01 3.51
C ILE A 100 13.80 -1.94 4.19
N ASP A 101 13.89 -2.07 5.51
CA ASP A 101 15.15 -2.02 6.25
C ASP A 101 16.10 -3.16 5.88
N ARG A 102 15.55 -4.28 5.41
CA ARG A 102 16.29 -5.46 5.02
C ARG A 102 16.77 -5.43 3.55
N GLN A 103 16.50 -4.35 2.79
CA GLN A 103 17.03 -4.11 1.45
C GLN A 103 18.47 -3.62 1.46
N LEU A 104 19.08 -3.35 2.62
CA LEU A 104 20.46 -2.88 2.75
C LEU A 104 21.50 -3.68 1.93
N PRO A 105 21.37 -5.02 1.74
CA PRO A 105 22.26 -5.78 0.84
C PRO A 105 22.26 -5.32 -0.61
N MET A 106 21.17 -4.66 -1.07
CA MET A 106 21.04 -4.17 -2.44
C MET A 106 21.84 -2.90 -2.69
N ASN A 107 22.39 -2.29 -1.64
CA ASN A 107 23.17 -1.07 -1.74
C ASN A 107 24.66 -1.35 -1.50
N LEU A 108 25.51 -0.48 -2.04
CA LEU A 108 26.94 -0.46 -1.81
C LEU A 108 27.27 0.39 -0.56
N PRO A 109 28.38 0.12 0.14
CA PRO A 109 28.73 0.85 1.37
C PRO A 109 29.28 2.27 1.12
N PHE A 110 29.50 2.64 -0.14
CA PHE A 110 30.08 3.95 -0.50
C PHE A 110 29.03 5.05 -0.40
N MET A 111 29.42 6.24 -0.03
CA MET A 111 28.61 7.44 -0.04
C MET A 111 28.88 8.21 -1.32
N GLU A 112 27.82 8.51 -2.08
CA GLU A 112 27.88 9.29 -3.32
C GLU A 112 26.75 10.33 -3.31
N GLU A 113 26.99 11.48 -3.91
CA GLU A 113 25.91 12.40 -4.23
C GLU A 113 25.04 11.74 -5.31
N GLN A 114 23.75 11.64 -5.05
CA GLN A 114 22.80 11.14 -6.03
C GLN A 114 21.95 12.31 -6.53
N GLU A 115 21.91 12.45 -7.85
CA GLU A 115 21.12 13.47 -8.52
C GLU A 115 19.63 13.32 -8.16
N GLY A 116 18.99 14.40 -7.71
CA GLY A 116 17.58 14.39 -7.30
C GLY A 116 17.29 13.93 -5.87
N GLN A 117 18.28 13.54 -5.08
CA GLN A 117 18.09 13.28 -3.65
C GLN A 117 18.12 14.57 -2.83
N THR A 118 17.11 14.72 -1.95
CA THR A 118 16.98 15.89 -1.06
C THR A 118 17.78 15.76 0.23
N GLY A 119 18.72 14.84 0.31
CA GLY A 119 19.52 14.54 1.48
C GLY A 119 21.01 14.77 1.27
N SER A 120 21.78 14.60 2.33
CA SER A 120 23.24 14.77 2.37
C SER A 120 24.01 13.56 1.81
N GLY A 121 23.48 12.91 0.79
CA GLY A 121 24.08 11.76 0.13
C GLY A 121 23.30 10.46 0.34
N GLY A 122 23.61 9.46 -0.46
CA GLY A 122 23.00 8.13 -0.44
C GLY A 122 24.04 7.05 -0.72
N HIS A 123 23.59 5.81 -0.67
CA HIS A 123 24.36 4.65 -1.05
C HIS A 123 23.94 4.19 -2.43
N PRO A 124 24.83 4.09 -3.42
CA PRO A 124 24.47 3.64 -4.76
C PRO A 124 23.96 2.20 -4.73
N SER A 125 23.07 1.88 -5.67
CA SER A 125 22.59 0.51 -5.82
C SER A 125 23.72 -0.43 -6.24
N ARG A 126 23.71 -1.64 -5.72
CA ARG A 126 24.60 -2.74 -6.15
C ARG A 126 24.19 -3.30 -7.50
N TYR A 127 22.93 -3.13 -7.88
CA TYR A 127 22.31 -3.69 -9.08
C TYR A 127 21.88 -2.58 -10.02
N ASP A 128 21.77 -2.89 -11.30
CA ASP A 128 21.13 -1.97 -12.24
C ASP A 128 19.63 -1.89 -11.96
N MET A 129 19.21 -0.76 -11.47
CA MET A 129 17.79 -0.47 -11.15
C MET A 129 17.17 0.53 -12.13
N SER A 130 17.89 0.93 -13.19
CA SER A 130 17.48 2.00 -14.11
C SER A 130 16.15 1.76 -14.83
N GLY A 131 15.81 0.48 -15.09
CA GLY A 131 14.54 0.09 -15.72
C GLY A 131 13.38 -0.16 -14.74
N LYS A 132 13.63 -0.10 -13.42
CA LYS A 132 12.64 -0.44 -12.41
C LYS A 132 11.64 0.71 -12.20
N ARG A 133 10.38 0.34 -11.99
CA ARG A 133 9.28 1.26 -11.72
C ARG A 133 8.63 0.91 -10.40
N HIS A 134 8.07 1.92 -9.73
CA HIS A 134 7.41 1.74 -8.45
C HIS A 134 6.01 2.35 -8.47
N LEU A 135 5.07 1.66 -7.84
CA LEU A 135 3.71 2.13 -7.62
C LEU A 135 3.33 1.87 -6.16
N LEU A 136 2.82 2.89 -5.49
CA LEU A 136 2.28 2.76 -4.14
C LEU A 136 0.76 2.66 -4.22
N ILE A 137 0.17 1.62 -3.63
CA ILE A 137 -1.28 1.51 -3.48
C ILE A 137 -1.58 1.38 -2.00
N SER A 138 -2.33 2.33 -1.45
CA SER A 138 -2.64 2.31 -0.03
C SER A 138 -4.04 2.84 0.27
N THR A 139 -4.66 2.27 1.30
CA THR A 139 -5.93 2.75 1.84
C THR A 139 -5.78 3.22 3.27
N CYS A 140 -6.59 4.18 3.70
CA CYS A 140 -6.68 4.60 5.09
C CYS A 140 -8.14 4.73 5.56
N GLY A 141 -8.33 4.68 6.87
CA GLY A 141 -9.63 4.87 7.51
C GLY A 141 -10.05 6.32 7.70
N PHE A 142 -9.27 7.30 7.22
CA PHE A 142 -9.66 8.72 7.26
C PHE A 142 -10.61 9.07 6.12
N TYR A 143 -11.40 10.15 6.27
CA TYR A 143 -12.31 10.59 5.23
C TYR A 143 -11.61 10.98 3.91
N THR A 144 -10.33 11.32 3.95
CA THR A 144 -9.51 11.67 2.79
C THR A 144 -8.07 11.14 2.95
N ALA A 145 -7.42 10.86 1.84
CA ALA A 145 -5.99 10.56 1.82
C ALA A 145 -5.12 11.83 1.95
N LYS A 146 -5.67 13.01 1.59
CA LYS A 146 -4.93 14.28 1.58
C LYS A 146 -4.33 14.59 2.94
N ASN A 147 -3.03 14.91 2.98
CA ASN A 147 -2.23 15.25 4.17
C ASN A 147 -2.06 14.10 5.18
N ASN A 148 -2.49 12.88 4.85
CA ASN A 148 -2.31 11.72 5.73
C ASN A 148 -1.14 10.83 5.32
N TYR A 149 -0.57 11.04 4.14
CA TYR A 149 0.50 10.22 3.55
C TYR A 149 1.86 10.93 3.46
N ASP A 150 2.05 12.08 4.08
CA ASP A 150 3.28 12.89 3.97
C ASP A 150 4.52 12.11 4.41
N SER A 151 4.42 11.35 5.51
CA SER A 151 5.53 10.52 5.99
C SER A 151 5.82 9.34 5.07
N VAL A 152 4.79 8.74 4.47
CA VAL A 152 4.92 7.66 3.47
C VAL A 152 5.58 8.19 2.21
N THR A 153 5.09 9.32 1.69
CA THR A 153 5.67 9.98 0.51
C THR A 153 7.14 10.27 0.75
N LYS A 154 7.48 10.86 1.93
CA LYS A 154 8.87 11.18 2.24
C LYS A 154 9.77 9.95 2.39
N LEU A 155 9.25 8.86 2.94
CA LEU A 155 9.96 7.59 3.01
C LEU A 155 10.28 7.08 1.59
N PHE A 156 9.28 7.04 0.71
CA PHE A 156 9.45 6.52 -0.65
C PHE A 156 10.22 7.48 -1.57
N ASP A 157 10.24 8.78 -1.31
CA ASP A 157 11.18 9.72 -1.94
C ASP A 157 12.65 9.29 -1.72
N HIS A 158 12.95 8.75 -0.53
CA HIS A 158 14.29 8.23 -0.24
C HIS A 158 14.52 6.81 -0.75
N VAL A 159 13.50 5.96 -0.81
CA VAL A 159 13.61 4.56 -1.25
C VAL A 159 13.67 4.46 -2.77
N CYS A 160 12.82 5.19 -3.47
CA CYS A 160 12.64 5.09 -4.92
C CYS A 160 13.21 6.31 -5.70
N GLY A 161 13.50 7.42 -4.99
CA GLY A 161 13.74 8.72 -5.60
C GLY A 161 12.49 9.59 -5.70
N ALA A 162 12.62 10.87 -5.39
CA ALA A 162 11.51 11.82 -5.44
C ALA A 162 10.94 11.91 -6.86
N GLY A 163 9.62 11.69 -6.99
CA GLY A 163 8.92 11.72 -8.27
C GLY A 163 9.21 10.52 -9.19
N GLN A 164 9.92 9.47 -8.71
CA GLN A 164 10.23 8.28 -9.49
C GLN A 164 9.22 7.14 -9.26
N TYR A 165 8.08 7.43 -8.69
CA TYR A 165 7.00 6.47 -8.46
C TYR A 165 5.62 7.11 -8.66
N GLU A 166 4.64 6.28 -9.00
CA GLU A 166 3.22 6.66 -8.99
C GLU A 166 2.57 6.24 -7.68
N SER A 167 1.44 6.86 -7.33
CA SER A 167 0.70 6.51 -6.13
C SER A 167 -0.81 6.57 -6.30
N ILE A 168 -1.50 5.61 -5.67
CA ILE A 168 -2.95 5.56 -5.51
C ILE A 168 -3.23 5.48 -4.01
N PHE A 169 -3.59 6.61 -3.41
CA PHE A 169 -3.94 6.70 -1.99
C PHE A 169 -5.44 6.95 -1.84
N CYS A 170 -6.14 6.00 -1.22
CA CYS A 170 -7.58 6.03 -1.07
C CYS A 170 -7.96 6.23 0.40
N GLY A 171 -8.71 7.31 0.69
CA GLY A 171 -9.41 7.47 1.96
C GLY A 171 -10.64 6.59 2.04
N GLN A 172 -11.28 6.55 3.22
CA GLN A 172 -12.52 5.80 3.44
C GLN A 172 -12.39 4.29 3.12
N GLY A 173 -11.20 3.74 3.31
CA GLY A 173 -10.86 2.38 2.89
C GLY A 173 -11.76 1.29 3.47
N GLU A 174 -12.34 1.51 4.66
CA GLU A 174 -13.24 0.55 5.30
C GLU A 174 -14.55 0.33 4.52
N LEU A 175 -14.95 1.27 3.68
CA LEU A 175 -16.19 1.16 2.89
C LEU A 175 -16.14 0.02 1.86
N PHE A 176 -14.96 -0.40 1.44
CA PHE A 176 -14.80 -1.55 0.52
C PHE A 176 -15.22 -2.90 1.13
N ARG A 177 -15.48 -2.95 2.44
CA ARG A 177 -15.99 -4.14 3.13
C ARG A 177 -17.51 -4.15 3.29
N VAL A 178 -18.18 -3.04 3.00
CA VAL A 178 -19.62 -2.86 3.21
C VAL A 178 -20.38 -3.27 1.94
N PRO A 179 -21.10 -4.40 1.95
CA PRO A 179 -21.75 -4.92 0.74
C PRO A 179 -22.78 -3.96 0.14
N GLU A 180 -23.48 -3.20 0.99
CA GLU A 180 -24.50 -2.24 0.58
C GLU A 180 -23.92 -1.06 -0.21
N LEU A 181 -22.62 -0.79 -0.04
CA LEU A 181 -21.91 0.30 -0.71
C LEU A 181 -21.16 -0.18 -1.97
N LYS A 182 -21.37 -1.45 -2.34
CA LYS A 182 -20.63 -2.09 -3.42
C LYS A 182 -20.72 -1.32 -4.75
N ALA A 183 -21.87 -0.76 -5.09
CA ALA A 183 -22.01 0.00 -6.35
C ALA A 183 -21.00 1.16 -6.42
N ARG A 184 -20.88 1.95 -5.35
CA ARG A 184 -19.96 3.09 -5.31
C ARG A 184 -18.49 2.66 -5.23
N THR A 185 -18.19 1.61 -4.49
CA THR A 185 -16.82 1.07 -4.40
C THR A 185 -16.39 0.40 -5.70
N ASP A 186 -17.29 -0.24 -6.45
CA ASP A 186 -17.01 -0.81 -7.77
C ASP A 186 -16.70 0.28 -8.80
N GLU A 187 -17.39 1.43 -8.77
CA GLU A 187 -17.07 2.59 -9.60
C GLU A 187 -15.63 3.08 -9.34
N TYR A 188 -15.24 3.16 -8.08
CA TYR A 188 -13.87 3.53 -7.72
C TYR A 188 -12.85 2.48 -8.20
N LEU A 189 -13.15 1.20 -8.03
CA LEU A 189 -12.29 0.11 -8.53
C LEU A 189 -12.15 0.15 -10.06
N GLU A 190 -13.19 0.58 -10.79
CA GLU A 190 -13.08 0.78 -12.24
C GLU A 190 -12.13 1.94 -12.59
N CYS A 191 -12.13 3.03 -11.81
CA CYS A 191 -11.11 4.09 -11.96
C CYS A 191 -9.69 3.54 -11.70
N VAL A 192 -9.53 2.67 -10.70
CA VAL A 192 -8.23 2.03 -10.43
C VAL A 192 -7.82 1.09 -11.57
N ARG A 193 -8.77 0.35 -12.16
CA ARG A 193 -8.52 -0.48 -13.35
C ARG A 193 -8.13 0.37 -14.56
N GLN A 194 -8.79 1.52 -14.75
CA GLN A 194 -8.40 2.48 -15.78
C GLN A 194 -6.98 2.99 -15.57
N ALA A 195 -6.58 3.30 -14.33
CA ALA A 195 -5.19 3.66 -14.01
C ALA A 195 -4.21 2.56 -14.41
N GLY A 196 -4.56 1.28 -14.22
CA GLY A 196 -3.78 0.14 -14.67
C GLY A 196 -3.60 0.07 -16.18
N ARG A 197 -4.67 0.30 -16.95
CA ARG A 197 -4.63 0.37 -18.43
C ARG A 197 -3.71 1.50 -18.92
N GLU A 198 -3.86 2.69 -18.34
CA GLU A 198 -3.03 3.85 -18.69
C GLU A 198 -1.56 3.59 -18.38
N TYR A 199 -1.29 3.05 -17.20
CA TYR A 199 0.07 2.72 -16.79
C TYR A 199 0.72 1.67 -17.71
N ALA A 200 -0.02 0.64 -18.11
CA ALA A 200 0.46 -0.36 -19.05
C ALA A 200 0.83 0.25 -20.42
N GLN A 201 0.11 1.26 -20.86
CA GLN A 201 0.32 1.90 -22.17
C GLN A 201 1.41 2.98 -22.15
N LYS A 202 1.50 3.74 -21.04
CA LYS A 202 2.28 5.00 -21.00
C LYS A 202 3.28 5.05 -19.85
N GLN A 203 3.30 4.04 -18.97
CA GLN A 203 4.07 4.02 -17.71
C GLN A 203 3.76 5.22 -16.80
N ALA A 204 2.57 5.79 -16.93
CA ALA A 204 2.07 6.91 -16.14
C ALA A 204 0.55 6.85 -16.04
N ILE A 205 0.01 7.42 -14.96
CA ILE A 205 -1.43 7.62 -14.76
C ILE A 205 -1.76 9.07 -15.17
N SER A 206 -2.79 9.26 -15.99
CA SER A 206 -3.20 10.61 -16.43
C SER A 206 -3.70 11.46 -15.27
N GLU A 207 -3.58 12.76 -15.36
CA GLU A 207 -4.08 13.67 -14.31
C GLU A 207 -5.60 13.55 -14.16
N ASP A 208 -6.35 13.37 -15.23
CA ASP A 208 -7.82 13.15 -15.18
C ASP A 208 -8.18 11.91 -14.34
N THR A 209 -7.44 10.82 -14.50
CA THR A 209 -7.63 9.61 -13.69
C THR A 209 -7.18 9.83 -12.24
N LYS A 210 -6.07 10.53 -12.02
CA LYS A 210 -5.60 10.90 -10.67
C LYS A 210 -6.61 11.78 -9.94
N GLU A 211 -7.24 12.75 -10.62
CA GLU A 211 -8.29 13.58 -10.03
C GLU A 211 -9.48 12.76 -9.58
N LYS A 212 -9.98 11.84 -10.42
CA LYS A 212 -11.06 10.91 -10.05
C LYS A 212 -10.69 10.02 -8.86
N LEU A 213 -9.45 9.53 -8.80
CA LEU A 213 -8.95 8.72 -7.68
C LEU A 213 -8.81 9.52 -6.37
N ARG A 214 -8.77 10.85 -6.43
CA ARG A 214 -8.77 11.75 -5.26
C ARG A 214 -10.18 12.10 -4.77
N GLU A 215 -11.21 11.81 -5.55
CA GLU A 215 -12.60 12.06 -5.15
C GLU A 215 -12.98 11.21 -3.93
N LEU A 216 -13.79 11.80 -3.05
CA LEU A 216 -14.32 11.09 -1.91
C LEU A 216 -15.34 10.04 -2.37
N LEU A 217 -15.33 8.87 -1.75
CA LEU A 217 -16.38 7.86 -1.96
C LEU A 217 -17.74 8.39 -1.48
N TYR A 218 -17.74 9.02 -0.30
CA TYR A 218 -18.91 9.68 0.29
C TYR A 218 -18.53 11.04 0.89
N PRO A 219 -19.48 11.98 1.00
CA PRO A 219 -19.25 13.24 1.69
C PRO A 219 -18.71 13.03 3.11
N ARG A 220 -17.89 13.96 3.57
CA ARG A 220 -17.20 13.85 4.86
C ARG A 220 -18.13 13.57 6.03
N ASP A 221 -19.20 14.37 6.14
CA ASP A 221 -20.17 14.27 7.25
C ASP A 221 -20.92 12.94 7.26
N VAL A 222 -21.20 12.38 6.09
CA VAL A 222 -21.81 11.04 5.94
C VAL A 222 -20.83 9.97 6.38
N PHE A 223 -19.59 10.03 5.87
CA PHE A 223 -18.55 9.05 6.21
C PHE A 223 -18.22 9.07 7.71
N GLU A 224 -18.02 10.24 8.31
CA GLU A 224 -17.69 10.36 9.73
C GLU A 224 -18.81 9.79 10.63
N LYS A 225 -20.08 10.01 10.27
CA LYS A 225 -21.21 9.41 10.98
C LYS A 225 -21.22 7.88 10.87
N MET A 226 -20.98 7.34 9.67
CA MET A 226 -20.89 5.89 9.45
C MET A 226 -19.73 5.29 10.24
N ALA A 227 -18.55 5.92 10.18
CA ALA A 227 -17.35 5.46 10.88
C ALA A 227 -17.56 5.46 12.41
N ASP A 228 -18.07 6.54 12.98
CA ASP A 228 -18.36 6.64 14.40
C ASP A 228 -19.34 5.55 14.86
N ALA A 229 -20.41 5.34 14.08
CA ALA A 229 -21.40 4.32 14.39
C ALA A 229 -20.83 2.89 14.31
N SER A 230 -19.86 2.65 13.42
CA SER A 230 -19.25 1.33 13.24
C SER A 230 -18.49 0.83 14.47
N TRP A 231 -18.03 1.72 15.35
CA TRP A 231 -17.31 1.35 16.57
C TRP A 231 -18.21 0.81 17.68
N GLY A 232 -19.52 1.02 17.61
CA GLY A 232 -20.46 0.61 18.66
C GLY A 232 -20.22 1.31 20.02
N VAL A 233 -19.46 2.40 20.03
CA VAL A 233 -19.16 3.20 21.22
C VAL A 233 -20.03 4.45 21.20
N GLU A 234 -20.81 4.67 22.27
CA GLU A 234 -21.62 5.87 22.38
C GLU A 234 -20.72 7.10 22.58
N LYS A 235 -20.86 8.09 21.71
CA LYS A 235 -20.44 9.45 22.06
C LYS A 235 -21.36 9.91 23.18
N ASN A 236 -20.83 10.40 24.30
CA ASN A 236 -21.57 11.06 25.38
C ASN A 236 -22.17 12.39 24.88
N SER A 237 -23.06 12.33 23.89
CA SER A 237 -23.81 13.45 23.35
C SER A 237 -25.29 13.10 23.47
N GLY A 238 -26.05 13.94 24.19
CA GLY A 238 -27.51 13.79 24.35
C GLY A 238 -28.30 14.03 23.04
N GLU A 239 -27.82 13.58 21.92
CA GLU A 239 -28.48 13.66 20.62
C GLU A 239 -29.35 12.41 20.37
N LYS A 240 -30.56 12.64 19.85
CA LYS A 240 -31.52 11.59 19.50
C LYS A 240 -30.93 10.66 18.42
N GLU A 241 -31.18 9.37 18.54
CA GLU A 241 -30.80 8.34 17.58
C GLU A 241 -31.22 8.69 16.14
N ASP A 242 -30.24 8.81 15.26
CA ASP A 242 -30.43 8.93 13.81
C ASP A 242 -30.70 7.50 13.25
N PRO A 243 -31.72 7.28 12.41
CA PRO A 243 -31.97 5.98 11.78
C PRO A 243 -30.77 5.40 11.02
N VAL A 244 -29.91 6.24 10.44
CA VAL A 244 -28.66 5.82 9.77
C VAL A 244 -27.68 5.23 10.77
N LEU A 245 -27.61 5.79 12.00
CA LEU A 245 -26.75 5.29 13.07
C LEU A 245 -27.21 3.90 13.55
N THR A 246 -28.53 3.68 13.66
CA THR A 246 -29.09 2.39 14.06
C THR A 246 -28.75 1.29 13.05
N PHE A 247 -28.91 1.58 11.76
CA PHE A 247 -28.55 0.65 10.68
C PHE A 247 -27.05 0.32 10.68
N THR A 248 -26.19 1.33 10.82
CA THR A 248 -24.72 1.14 10.83
C THR A 248 -24.26 0.36 12.07
N ARG A 249 -24.90 0.55 13.24
CA ARG A 249 -24.66 -0.26 14.46
C ARG A 249 -25.01 -1.73 14.26
N GLN A 250 -26.12 -2.02 13.60
CA GLN A 250 -26.53 -3.40 13.30
C GLN A 250 -25.51 -4.07 12.38
N MET A 251 -25.00 -3.35 11.37
CA MET A 251 -23.97 -3.85 10.45
C MET A 251 -22.64 -4.06 11.17
N ALA A 252 -22.22 -3.15 12.05
CA ALA A 252 -21.00 -3.30 12.84
C ALA A 252 -21.06 -4.49 13.82
N ALA A 253 -22.22 -4.76 14.40
CA ALA A 253 -22.42 -5.90 15.30
C ALA A 253 -22.28 -7.25 14.55
N LEU A 254 -22.75 -7.31 13.30
CA LEU A 254 -22.56 -8.48 12.43
C LEU A 254 -21.08 -8.65 12.05
N TYR A 255 -20.40 -7.57 11.70
CA TYR A 255 -18.99 -7.58 11.32
C TYR A 255 -18.06 -8.01 12.47
N ASN A 256 -18.27 -7.48 13.69
CA ASN A 256 -17.43 -7.83 14.85
C ASN A 256 -17.63 -9.28 15.31
N LYS A 257 -18.80 -9.89 15.06
CA LYS A 257 -19.05 -11.28 15.40
C LYS A 257 -18.23 -12.25 14.57
N ASP A 258 -18.09 -11.96 13.26
CA ASP A 258 -17.33 -12.82 12.34
C ASP A 258 -15.79 -12.66 12.46
N SER A 259 -15.31 -11.55 13.04
CA SER A 259 -13.86 -11.28 13.19
C SER A 259 -13.26 -11.85 14.48
N PHE A 260 -14.05 -12.17 15.49
CA PHE A 260 -13.59 -12.75 16.78
C PHE A 260 -13.70 -14.27 16.87
N ASP A 261 -14.56 -14.89 16.07
CA ASP A 261 -14.78 -16.35 16.07
C ASP A 261 -13.76 -17.13 15.20
N GLN A 262 -12.73 -16.47 14.66
CA GLN A 262 -11.68 -17.09 13.85
C GLN A 262 -10.26 -16.97 14.47
N LYS A 263 -10.17 -17.02 15.81
CA LYS A 263 -8.86 -17.18 16.49
C LYS A 263 -8.71 -18.58 17.05
#